data_93703084297e0875c37170e418d27cc6
#
_entry.id   93703084297e0875c37170e418d27cc6
#
_cell.length_a   1.000
_cell.length_b   1.000
_cell.length_c   1.000
_cell.angle_alpha   90.00
_cell.angle_beta   90.00
_cell.angle_gamma   90.00
#
_symmetry.space_group_name_H-M   'P 1'
#
loop_
_entity.id
_entity.type
_entity.pdbx_description
1 polymer ?
#
loop_
_entity_poly.entity_id
_entity_poly.type
_entity_poly.pdbx_seq_one_letter_code
_entity_poly.pdbx_strand_id
1 'polypeptide(L)'
;TPMNSSAASDVYKRQRKDFVKKLKSGKILRVPGAYNPLTAKVIEEIGYDAVYVSGGVMSNDLGYPDIGLTTLEDVSNRSKQIARVTNLPTIVDIDTGFKSCKKTINTFEKFGVAAVHIEDQVERKRCGHLDNKELISTKKMVNKIKECVKAKKDKNFKIIARSDAKGVEGIDKMIERCKAYIDAGAEIIFPEALKDKKEFEKVRKSLNSYLLANMTEFGKSDLINYKELENLGYNIVIYPVTTQRLAMKSVEEGLKVIFKDGHQKNLIDKMQTRSRLYDLVDYKKYNSLDKKIYNFNTDGHK
;
A
#
# COMPACT_ATOMS: atom_id res chain seq x y z
N THR A 1 -24.92 -7.82 -0.08
CA THR A 1 -24.77 -9.22 -0.55
C THR A 1 -23.31 -9.44 -0.86
N PRO A 2 -22.64 -10.49 -0.34
CA PRO A 2 -21.29 -10.82 -0.76
C PRO A 2 -21.34 -11.07 -2.28
N MET A 3 -20.45 -10.38 -3.02
CA MET A 3 -20.35 -10.60 -4.47
C MET A 3 -20.12 -12.08 -4.74
N ASN A 4 -20.87 -12.64 -5.69
CA ASN A 4 -20.68 -14.00 -6.16
C ASN A 4 -19.22 -14.20 -6.60
N SER A 5 -18.60 -15.34 -6.36
CA SER A 5 -17.16 -15.57 -6.56
C SER A 5 -16.66 -15.25 -7.99
N SER A 6 -17.51 -15.43 -9.01
CA SER A 6 -17.23 -15.06 -10.40
C SER A 6 -17.21 -13.55 -10.61
N ALA A 7 -18.19 -12.82 -10.09
CA ALA A 7 -18.28 -11.35 -10.19
C ALA A 7 -17.10 -10.65 -9.49
N ALA A 8 -16.70 -11.14 -8.32
CA ALA A 8 -15.52 -10.64 -7.62
C ALA A 8 -14.23 -10.88 -8.42
N SER A 9 -14.10 -12.04 -9.07
CA SER A 9 -12.95 -12.35 -9.94
C SER A 9 -12.84 -11.37 -11.11
N ASP A 10 -13.96 -10.99 -11.72
CA ASP A 10 -13.96 -10.07 -12.88
C ASP A 10 -13.65 -8.63 -12.47
N VAL A 11 -14.13 -8.17 -11.29
CA VAL A 11 -13.75 -6.87 -10.72
C VAL A 11 -12.25 -6.81 -10.49
N TYR A 12 -11.64 -7.83 -9.88
CA TYR A 12 -10.21 -7.88 -9.60
C TYR A 12 -9.36 -7.90 -10.87
N LYS A 13 -9.78 -8.64 -11.90
CA LYS A 13 -9.12 -8.62 -13.22
C LYS A 13 -9.17 -7.23 -13.86
N ARG A 14 -10.30 -6.52 -13.73
CA ARG A 14 -10.46 -5.15 -14.22
C ARG A 14 -9.51 -4.19 -13.51
N GLN A 15 -9.43 -4.25 -12.17
CA GLN A 15 -8.51 -3.42 -11.38
C GLN A 15 -7.05 -3.62 -11.79
N ARG A 16 -6.60 -4.86 -12.03
CA ARG A 16 -5.25 -5.16 -12.51
C ARG A 16 -5.00 -4.61 -13.91
N LYS A 17 -5.96 -4.75 -14.82
CA LYS A 17 -5.86 -4.15 -16.18
C LYS A 17 -5.79 -2.63 -16.10
N ASP A 18 -6.57 -2.00 -15.23
CA ASP A 18 -6.54 -0.56 -15.00
C ASP A 18 -5.19 -0.11 -14.46
N PHE A 19 -4.63 -0.82 -13.49
CA PHE A 19 -3.29 -0.57 -12.98
C PHE A 19 -2.23 -0.58 -14.09
N VAL A 20 -2.24 -1.60 -14.94
CA VAL A 20 -1.30 -1.70 -16.07
C VAL A 20 -1.53 -0.58 -17.09
N LYS A 21 -2.79 -0.21 -17.38
CA LYS A 21 -3.11 0.92 -18.27
C LYS A 21 -2.56 2.23 -17.72
N LYS A 22 -2.78 2.48 -16.42
CA LYS A 22 -2.26 3.68 -15.74
C LYS A 22 -0.73 3.72 -15.74
N LEU A 23 -0.04 2.62 -15.44
CA LEU A 23 1.43 2.54 -15.53
C LEU A 23 1.97 2.93 -16.92
N LYS A 24 1.26 2.55 -17.97
CA LYS A 24 1.64 2.83 -19.36
C LYS A 24 1.28 4.25 -19.82
N SER A 25 0.55 5.02 -19.03
CA SER A 25 0.06 6.35 -19.43
C SER A 25 1.16 7.43 -19.48
N GLY A 26 2.33 7.17 -18.92
CA GLY A 26 3.40 8.14 -18.77
C GLY A 26 3.20 9.13 -17.61
N LYS A 27 2.06 9.07 -16.91
CA LYS A 27 1.78 9.88 -15.73
C LYS A 27 2.15 9.12 -14.47
N ILE A 28 2.63 9.82 -13.45
CA ILE A 28 2.92 9.23 -12.16
C ILE A 28 1.62 8.87 -11.41
N LEU A 29 1.53 7.67 -10.87
CA LEU A 29 0.42 7.25 -10.02
C LEU A 29 0.65 7.74 -8.59
N ARG A 30 -0.34 8.43 -8.03
CA ARG A 30 -0.34 8.89 -6.63
C ARG A 30 -1.08 7.87 -5.79
N VAL A 31 -0.38 7.28 -4.82
CA VAL A 31 -0.85 6.07 -4.13
C VAL A 31 -0.72 6.23 -2.62
N PRO A 32 -1.72 6.84 -1.95
CA PRO A 32 -1.69 6.95 -0.49
C PRO A 32 -1.97 5.61 0.19
N GLY A 33 -1.45 5.50 1.42
CA GLY A 33 -1.66 4.34 2.28
C GLY A 33 -3.06 4.32 2.90
N ALA A 34 -3.69 3.14 2.90
CA ALA A 34 -4.90 2.88 3.66
C ALA A 34 -4.62 1.86 4.76
N TYR A 35 -4.89 2.21 6.01
CA TYR A 35 -4.76 1.30 7.15
C TYR A 35 -6.05 0.52 7.43
N ASN A 36 -7.18 0.94 6.86
CA ASN A 36 -8.48 0.28 6.96
C ASN A 36 -9.36 0.51 5.72
N PRO A 37 -10.48 -0.22 5.58
CA PRO A 37 -11.41 -0.09 4.46
C PRO A 37 -12.02 1.31 4.28
N LEU A 38 -12.32 2.02 5.37
CA LEU A 38 -12.93 3.34 5.30
C LEU A 38 -11.97 4.36 4.69
N THR A 39 -10.70 4.31 5.06
CA THR A 39 -9.64 5.14 4.46
C THR A 39 -9.52 4.89 2.95
N ALA A 40 -9.64 3.62 2.50
CA ALA A 40 -9.59 3.31 1.07
C ALA A 40 -10.75 3.94 0.28
N LYS A 41 -11.96 4.01 0.87
CA LYS A 41 -13.10 4.70 0.26
C LYS A 41 -12.86 6.22 0.14
N VAL A 42 -12.28 6.84 1.16
CA VAL A 42 -11.90 8.27 1.10
C VAL A 42 -10.86 8.51 0.01
N ILE A 43 -9.85 7.66 -0.10
CA ILE A 43 -8.82 7.75 -1.14
C ILE A 43 -9.44 7.68 -2.54
N GLU A 44 -10.36 6.75 -2.76
CA GLU A 44 -11.07 6.60 -4.03
C GLU A 44 -11.93 7.83 -4.36
N GLU A 45 -12.69 8.33 -3.41
CA GLU A 45 -13.57 9.48 -3.60
C GLU A 45 -12.81 10.77 -3.92
N ILE A 46 -11.63 10.98 -3.31
CA ILE A 46 -10.75 12.11 -3.61
C ILE A 46 -10.18 12.02 -5.04
N GLY A 47 -10.15 10.84 -5.66
CA GLY A 47 -9.70 10.64 -7.03
C GLY A 47 -8.22 10.28 -7.16
N TYR A 48 -7.66 9.54 -6.20
CA TYR A 48 -6.32 8.96 -6.32
C TYR A 48 -6.27 7.79 -7.30
N ASP A 49 -5.06 7.37 -7.68
CA ASP A 49 -4.85 6.43 -8.77
C ASP A 49 -4.86 4.97 -8.33
N ALA A 50 -4.46 4.71 -7.09
CA ALA A 50 -4.41 3.39 -6.45
C ALA A 50 -4.37 3.54 -4.92
N VAL A 51 -4.46 2.42 -4.21
CA VAL A 51 -4.36 2.34 -2.75
C VAL A 51 -3.13 1.52 -2.37
N TYR A 52 -2.40 1.97 -1.35
CA TYR A 52 -1.26 1.24 -0.80
C TYR A 52 -1.57 0.63 0.57
N VAL A 53 -1.11 -0.59 0.81
CA VAL A 53 -1.18 -1.28 2.11
C VAL A 53 0.25 -1.52 2.59
N SER A 54 0.66 -0.74 3.59
CA SER A 54 2.01 -0.77 4.16
C SER A 54 2.16 -1.86 5.22
N GLY A 55 3.24 -2.63 5.18
CA GLY A 55 3.60 -3.60 6.22
C GLY A 55 3.82 -2.93 7.57
N GLY A 56 4.55 -1.80 7.60
CA GLY A 56 4.77 -1.04 8.83
C GLY A 56 3.49 -0.50 9.44
N VAL A 57 2.55 -0.03 8.60
CA VAL A 57 1.21 0.41 9.05
C VAL A 57 0.41 -0.76 9.62
N MET A 58 0.47 -1.94 8.98
CA MET A 58 -0.21 -3.14 9.48
C MET A 58 0.35 -3.59 10.82
N SER A 59 1.67 -3.59 10.99
CA SER A 59 2.32 -3.89 12.26
C SER A 59 1.84 -2.95 13.36
N ASN A 60 1.87 -1.64 13.12
CA ASN A 60 1.46 -0.63 14.08
C ASN A 60 -0.05 -0.72 14.44
N ASP A 61 -0.91 -1.01 13.46
CA ASP A 61 -2.35 -1.17 13.67
C ASP A 61 -2.69 -2.41 14.53
N LEU A 62 -1.80 -3.40 14.53
CA LEU A 62 -1.86 -4.56 15.42
C LEU A 62 -1.14 -4.35 16.77
N GLY A 63 -0.58 -3.18 17.01
CA GLY A 63 0.17 -2.85 18.23
C GLY A 63 1.59 -3.41 18.23
N TYR A 64 2.15 -3.79 17.09
CA TYR A 64 3.51 -4.33 16.97
C TYR A 64 4.49 -3.31 16.36
N PRO A 65 5.77 -3.38 16.72
CA PRO A 65 6.82 -2.70 15.98
C PRO A 65 7.02 -3.33 14.59
N ASP A 66 7.49 -2.53 13.63
CA ASP A 66 7.75 -2.97 12.26
C ASP A 66 9.08 -3.72 12.13
N ILE A 67 9.11 -4.97 12.58
CA ILE A 67 10.27 -5.88 12.63
C ILE A 67 9.96 -7.30 12.13
N GLY A 68 8.97 -7.45 11.24
CA GLY A 68 8.59 -8.73 10.66
C GLY A 68 7.79 -9.65 11.59
N LEU A 69 6.97 -9.08 12.49
CA LEU A 69 6.10 -9.85 13.40
C LEU A 69 4.74 -10.20 12.79
N THR A 70 4.33 -9.52 11.73
CA THR A 70 3.08 -9.80 11.03
C THR A 70 3.15 -11.09 10.25
N THR A 71 2.03 -11.80 10.20
CA THR A 71 1.91 -13.03 9.43
C THR A 71 1.30 -12.77 8.05
N LEU A 72 1.46 -13.75 7.14
CA LEU A 72 0.75 -13.73 5.86
C LEU A 72 -0.78 -13.55 6.05
N GLU A 73 -1.34 -14.15 7.09
CA GLU A 73 -2.77 -14.09 7.37
C GLU A 73 -3.18 -12.67 7.79
N ASP A 74 -2.45 -12.02 8.69
CA ASP A 74 -2.72 -10.65 9.13
C ASP A 74 -2.76 -9.69 7.95
N VAL A 75 -1.68 -9.67 7.16
CA VAL A 75 -1.53 -8.75 6.03
C VAL A 75 -2.52 -9.06 4.92
N SER A 76 -2.73 -10.34 4.58
CA SER A 76 -3.63 -10.71 3.49
C SER A 76 -5.10 -10.48 3.83
N ASN A 77 -5.52 -10.71 5.08
CA ASN A 77 -6.90 -10.44 5.51
C ASN A 77 -7.21 -8.94 5.47
N ARG A 78 -6.32 -8.09 5.97
CA ARG A 78 -6.50 -6.63 5.89
C ARG A 78 -6.49 -6.15 4.43
N SER A 79 -5.57 -6.65 3.61
CA SER A 79 -5.51 -6.31 2.18
C SER A 79 -6.80 -6.70 1.45
N LYS A 80 -7.36 -7.88 1.75
CA LYS A 80 -8.65 -8.33 1.22
C LYS A 80 -9.80 -7.39 1.65
N GLN A 81 -9.82 -6.97 2.93
CA GLN A 81 -10.83 -6.03 3.44
C GLN A 81 -10.77 -4.68 2.70
N ILE A 82 -9.57 -4.18 2.42
CA ILE A 82 -9.34 -2.93 1.70
C ILE A 82 -9.70 -3.09 0.22
N ALA A 83 -9.14 -4.08 -0.47
CA ALA A 83 -9.32 -4.26 -1.91
C ALA A 83 -10.78 -4.47 -2.34
N ARG A 84 -11.61 -5.07 -1.47
CA ARG A 84 -13.03 -5.35 -1.79
C ARG A 84 -13.96 -4.14 -1.71
N VAL A 85 -13.56 -3.04 -1.07
CA VAL A 85 -14.41 -1.86 -0.83
C VAL A 85 -14.10 -0.70 -1.76
N THR A 86 -13.10 -0.83 -2.61
CA THR A 86 -12.67 0.19 -3.58
C THR A 86 -12.60 -0.41 -4.98
N ASN A 87 -12.79 0.41 -6.01
CA ASN A 87 -12.53 0.05 -7.41
C ASN A 87 -11.06 0.33 -7.81
N LEU A 88 -10.30 0.99 -6.95
CA LEU A 88 -8.89 1.30 -7.21
C LEU A 88 -8.02 0.05 -7.13
N PRO A 89 -6.97 -0.03 -7.96
CA PRO A 89 -5.92 -1.04 -7.79
C PRO A 89 -5.27 -0.93 -6.41
N THR A 90 -4.96 -2.08 -5.79
CA THR A 90 -4.31 -2.12 -4.47
C THR A 90 -2.90 -2.67 -4.61
N ILE A 91 -1.91 -1.96 -4.06
CA ILE A 91 -0.51 -2.37 -3.95
C ILE A 91 -0.23 -2.76 -2.50
N VAL A 92 0.41 -3.90 -2.26
CA VAL A 92 0.62 -4.42 -0.90
C VAL A 92 2.10 -4.68 -0.64
N ASP A 93 2.54 -4.26 0.53
CA ASP A 93 3.81 -4.65 1.13
C ASP A 93 3.71 -6.09 1.67
N ILE A 94 4.55 -6.98 1.16
CA ILE A 94 4.62 -8.37 1.62
C ILE A 94 5.92 -8.68 2.36
N ASP A 95 6.57 -7.64 2.90
CA ASP A 95 7.85 -7.74 3.59
C ASP A 95 8.85 -8.59 2.76
N THR A 96 9.44 -9.60 3.37
CA THR A 96 10.38 -10.51 2.69
C THR A 96 9.73 -11.68 1.95
N GLY A 97 8.39 -11.67 1.80
CA GLY A 97 7.63 -12.72 1.08
C GLY A 97 7.08 -13.82 1.98
N PHE A 98 7.17 -13.67 3.29
CA PHE A 98 6.80 -14.67 4.30
C PHE A 98 7.51 -16.01 4.07
N LYS A 99 6.97 -17.12 4.58
CA LYS A 99 7.61 -18.46 4.49
C LYS A 99 7.62 -19.07 3.08
N SER A 100 6.73 -18.58 2.17
CA SER A 100 6.59 -19.16 0.82
C SER A 100 6.09 -18.10 -0.15
N CYS A 101 6.96 -17.65 -1.05
CA CYS A 101 6.60 -16.73 -2.12
C CYS A 101 5.41 -17.24 -2.94
N LYS A 102 5.39 -18.52 -3.29
CA LYS A 102 4.29 -19.13 -4.06
C LYS A 102 2.94 -19.01 -3.34
N LYS A 103 2.88 -19.38 -2.04
CA LYS A 103 1.64 -19.28 -1.25
C LYS A 103 1.22 -17.82 -1.12
N THR A 104 2.16 -16.92 -0.86
CA THR A 104 1.94 -15.50 -0.71
C THR A 104 1.34 -14.89 -1.98
N ILE A 105 1.98 -15.07 -3.13
CA ILE A 105 1.48 -14.54 -4.40
C ILE A 105 0.09 -15.05 -4.73
N ASN A 106 -0.15 -16.37 -4.62
CA ASN A 106 -1.47 -16.95 -4.89
C ASN A 106 -2.55 -16.38 -3.95
N THR A 107 -2.21 -16.09 -2.69
CA THR A 107 -3.15 -15.52 -1.71
C THR A 107 -3.53 -14.10 -2.09
N PHE A 108 -2.56 -13.21 -2.35
CA PHE A 108 -2.84 -11.83 -2.71
C PHE A 108 -3.52 -11.69 -4.07
N GLU A 109 -3.13 -12.50 -5.05
CA GLU A 109 -3.79 -12.54 -6.33
C GLU A 109 -5.27 -12.93 -6.20
N LYS A 110 -5.59 -13.95 -5.37
CA LYS A 110 -6.96 -14.37 -5.06
C LYS A 110 -7.77 -13.28 -4.36
N PHE A 111 -7.13 -12.45 -3.55
CA PHE A 111 -7.79 -11.40 -2.76
C PHE A 111 -7.95 -10.06 -3.50
N GLY A 112 -7.67 -10.02 -4.80
CA GLY A 112 -7.95 -8.86 -5.64
C GLY A 112 -6.84 -7.81 -5.66
N VAL A 113 -5.69 -8.10 -5.08
CA VAL A 113 -4.52 -7.21 -5.12
C VAL A 113 -4.00 -7.07 -6.54
N ALA A 114 -3.55 -5.89 -6.92
CA ALA A 114 -3.03 -5.60 -8.25
C ALA A 114 -1.51 -5.75 -8.35
N ALA A 115 -0.80 -5.44 -7.28
CA ALA A 115 0.65 -5.57 -7.19
C ALA A 115 1.10 -5.84 -5.77
N VAL A 116 2.22 -6.49 -5.61
CA VAL A 116 2.92 -6.64 -4.33
C VAL A 116 4.37 -6.23 -4.46
N HIS A 117 4.96 -5.71 -3.39
CA HIS A 117 6.41 -5.57 -3.35
C HIS A 117 7.03 -6.47 -2.29
N ILE A 118 8.18 -7.03 -2.65
CA ILE A 118 9.01 -7.90 -1.82
C ILE A 118 10.39 -7.27 -1.67
N GLU A 119 10.97 -7.32 -0.48
CA GLU A 119 12.24 -6.68 -0.16
C GLU A 119 13.40 -7.66 0.03
N ASP A 120 14.63 -7.15 -0.13
CA ASP A 120 15.87 -7.94 -0.06
C ASP A 120 16.49 -8.01 1.34
N GLN A 121 15.72 -7.74 2.40
CA GLN A 121 16.15 -7.93 3.79
C GLN A 121 16.04 -9.40 4.24
N VAL A 122 16.72 -9.73 5.36
CA VAL A 122 16.49 -10.99 6.08
C VAL A 122 15.09 -11.03 6.72
N GLU A 123 14.61 -12.22 7.14
CA GLU A 123 13.24 -12.35 7.70
C GLU A 123 12.98 -11.46 8.93
N ARG A 124 14.02 -11.25 9.78
CA ARG A 124 13.96 -10.28 10.87
C ARG A 124 14.25 -8.87 10.36
N LYS A 125 13.42 -8.44 9.43
CA LYS A 125 13.58 -7.16 8.74
C LYS A 125 13.45 -5.96 9.70
N ARG A 126 13.85 -4.79 9.20
CA ARG A 126 13.63 -3.49 9.85
C ARG A 126 12.95 -2.54 8.89
N CYS A 127 12.31 -1.51 9.41
CA CYS A 127 11.78 -0.43 8.58
C CYS A 127 12.89 0.11 7.64
N GLY A 128 12.57 0.34 6.37
CA GLY A 128 13.53 0.76 5.34
C GLY A 128 14.29 2.05 5.63
N HIS A 129 13.72 2.93 6.46
CA HIS A 129 14.33 4.18 6.89
C HIS A 129 15.16 4.07 8.19
N LEU A 130 15.24 2.90 8.82
CA LEU A 130 16.09 2.64 9.98
C LEU A 130 17.48 2.14 9.56
N ASP A 131 18.42 2.22 10.49
CA ASP A 131 19.78 1.67 10.36
C ASP A 131 19.82 0.18 10.77
N ASN A 132 21.00 -0.43 10.62
CA ASN A 132 21.27 -1.83 10.99
C ASN A 132 20.35 -2.85 10.29
N LYS A 133 20.05 -2.59 9.01
CA LYS A 133 19.41 -3.56 8.14
C LYS A 133 20.39 -4.64 7.71
N GLU A 134 19.91 -5.88 7.63
CA GLU A 134 20.65 -7.00 7.10
C GLU A 134 20.01 -7.47 5.80
N LEU A 135 20.85 -7.70 4.78
CA LEU A 135 20.40 -8.09 3.45
C LEU A 135 20.66 -9.56 3.17
N ILE A 136 19.76 -10.18 2.43
CA ILE A 136 20.07 -11.44 1.76
C ILE A 136 20.96 -11.17 0.53
N SER A 137 21.69 -12.21 0.08
CA SER A 137 22.48 -12.05 -1.15
C SER A 137 21.60 -11.78 -2.37
N THR A 138 22.14 -11.05 -3.35
CA THR A 138 21.47 -10.78 -4.63
C THR A 138 20.93 -12.06 -5.26
N LYS A 139 21.72 -13.15 -5.24
CA LYS A 139 21.31 -14.47 -5.76
C LYS A 139 20.06 -15.03 -5.05
N LYS A 140 19.97 -14.89 -3.72
CA LYS A 140 18.80 -15.32 -2.96
C LYS A 140 17.56 -14.50 -3.33
N MET A 141 17.72 -13.17 -3.45
CA MET A 141 16.60 -12.30 -3.84
C MET A 141 16.13 -12.56 -5.27
N VAL A 142 17.06 -12.75 -6.22
CA VAL A 142 16.75 -13.15 -7.61
C VAL A 142 15.91 -14.43 -7.64
N ASN A 143 16.25 -15.43 -6.84
CA ASN A 143 15.48 -16.68 -6.74
C ASN A 143 14.06 -16.43 -6.18
N LYS A 144 13.92 -15.61 -5.12
CA LYS A 144 12.61 -15.22 -4.59
C LYS A 144 11.75 -14.50 -5.64
N ILE A 145 12.32 -13.56 -6.39
CA ILE A 145 11.61 -12.85 -7.46
C ILE A 145 11.15 -13.83 -8.55
N LYS A 146 12.02 -14.72 -9.01
CA LYS A 146 11.67 -15.75 -10.00
C LYS A 146 10.54 -16.66 -9.50
N GLU A 147 10.56 -17.05 -8.21
CA GLU A 147 9.48 -17.81 -7.60
C GLU A 147 8.17 -17.04 -7.59
N CYS A 148 8.19 -15.74 -7.23
CA CYS A 148 7.01 -14.88 -7.26
C CYS A 148 6.45 -14.74 -8.69
N VAL A 149 7.31 -14.47 -9.66
CA VAL A 149 6.94 -14.33 -11.08
C VAL A 149 6.32 -15.62 -11.63
N LYS A 150 6.90 -16.77 -11.29
CA LYS A 150 6.37 -18.09 -11.69
C LYS A 150 5.03 -18.41 -11.02
N ALA A 151 4.79 -17.91 -9.82
CA ALA A 151 3.58 -18.21 -9.05
C ALA A 151 2.34 -17.45 -9.52
N LYS A 152 2.50 -16.26 -10.10
CA LYS A 152 1.36 -15.44 -10.57
C LYS A 152 0.66 -16.10 -11.75
N LYS A 153 -0.68 -16.02 -11.78
CA LYS A 153 -1.54 -16.57 -12.84
C LYS A 153 -2.01 -15.48 -13.81
N ASP A 154 -2.27 -14.29 -13.30
CA ASP A 154 -2.68 -13.14 -14.11
C ASP A 154 -1.44 -12.33 -14.52
N LYS A 155 -1.20 -12.19 -15.83
CA LYS A 155 -0.09 -11.38 -16.38
C LYS A 155 -0.15 -9.90 -15.96
N ASN A 156 -1.32 -9.42 -15.55
CA ASN A 156 -1.50 -8.04 -15.10
C ASN A 156 -1.19 -7.86 -13.59
N PHE A 157 -1.06 -8.94 -12.82
CA PHE A 157 -0.56 -8.89 -11.45
C PHE A 157 0.93 -8.55 -11.48
N LYS A 158 1.36 -7.52 -10.74
CA LYS A 158 2.73 -6.99 -10.83
C LYS A 158 3.57 -7.35 -9.61
N ILE A 159 4.82 -7.75 -9.88
CA ILE A 159 5.83 -7.97 -8.84
C ILE A 159 6.75 -6.76 -8.84
N ILE A 160 6.82 -6.10 -7.68
CA ILE A 160 7.71 -4.98 -7.41
C ILE A 160 8.87 -5.50 -6.58
N ALA A 161 10.09 -5.31 -7.04
CA ALA A 161 11.28 -5.63 -6.25
C ALA A 161 11.73 -4.39 -5.49
N ARG A 162 11.72 -4.48 -4.15
CA ARG A 162 12.27 -3.45 -3.28
C ARG A 162 13.69 -3.82 -2.89
N SER A 163 14.59 -2.84 -2.96
CA SER A 163 15.95 -2.98 -2.45
C SER A 163 16.22 -1.98 -1.34
N ASP A 164 16.62 -2.49 -0.20
CA ASP A 164 17.06 -1.74 0.97
C ASP A 164 18.58 -1.55 1.02
N ALA A 165 19.28 -1.96 -0.04
CA ALA A 165 20.74 -2.01 -0.10
C ALA A 165 21.41 -0.64 -0.06
N LYS A 166 20.72 0.45 -0.43
CA LYS A 166 21.31 1.80 -0.42
C LYS A 166 21.88 2.18 0.95
N GLY A 167 21.15 1.85 2.02
CA GLY A 167 21.59 2.14 3.39
C GLY A 167 22.66 1.21 3.96
N VAL A 168 22.95 0.10 3.28
CA VAL A 168 23.90 -0.94 3.75
C VAL A 168 25.13 -1.02 2.86
N GLU A 169 24.95 -1.01 1.54
CA GLU A 169 26.01 -1.22 0.53
C GLU A 169 26.25 0.02 -0.33
N GLY A 170 25.44 1.06 -0.19
CA GLY A 170 25.51 2.28 -1.00
C GLY A 170 24.68 2.19 -2.29
N ILE A 171 24.50 3.35 -2.94
CA ILE A 171 23.58 3.52 -4.07
C ILE A 171 24.01 2.71 -5.31
N ASP A 172 25.29 2.59 -5.59
CA ASP A 172 25.78 1.89 -6.77
C ASP A 172 25.53 0.38 -6.66
N LYS A 173 25.78 -0.21 -5.50
CA LYS A 173 25.45 -1.61 -5.22
C LYS A 173 23.97 -1.88 -5.24
N MET A 174 23.15 -0.96 -4.70
CA MET A 174 21.69 -1.06 -4.82
C MET A 174 21.26 -1.07 -6.29
N ILE A 175 21.83 -0.22 -7.14
CA ILE A 175 21.53 -0.19 -8.59
C ILE A 175 21.91 -1.52 -9.26
N GLU A 176 23.08 -2.09 -8.93
CA GLU A 176 23.51 -3.41 -9.44
C GLU A 176 22.50 -4.50 -9.06
N ARG A 177 22.05 -4.52 -7.80
CA ARG A 177 21.01 -5.43 -7.33
C ARG A 177 19.70 -5.25 -8.10
N CYS A 178 19.24 -4.00 -8.26
CA CYS A 178 18.00 -3.69 -8.98
C CYS A 178 18.05 -4.15 -10.44
N LYS A 179 19.18 -4.04 -11.14
CA LYS A 179 19.36 -4.61 -12.48
C LYS A 179 19.16 -6.12 -12.49
N ALA A 180 19.76 -6.84 -11.55
CA ALA A 180 19.57 -8.28 -11.42
C ALA A 180 18.11 -8.67 -11.08
N TYR A 181 17.39 -7.81 -10.37
CA TYR A 181 15.97 -8.02 -10.05
C TYR A 181 15.07 -7.81 -11.28
N ILE A 182 15.39 -6.83 -12.13
CA ILE A 182 14.74 -6.63 -13.43
C ILE A 182 14.94 -7.86 -14.31
N ASP A 183 16.17 -8.35 -14.43
CA ASP A 183 16.54 -9.55 -15.20
C ASP A 183 15.83 -10.82 -14.65
N ALA A 184 15.52 -10.85 -13.35
CA ALA A 184 14.75 -11.91 -12.72
C ALA A 184 13.23 -11.83 -13.00
N GLY A 185 12.75 -10.74 -13.64
CA GLY A 185 11.37 -10.55 -14.03
C GLY A 185 10.57 -9.61 -13.13
N ALA A 186 11.21 -8.85 -12.24
CA ALA A 186 10.53 -7.75 -11.54
C ALA A 186 10.15 -6.66 -12.55
N GLU A 187 8.89 -6.27 -12.52
CA GLU A 187 8.35 -5.32 -13.52
C GLU A 187 8.42 -3.88 -13.04
N ILE A 188 8.57 -3.68 -11.75
CA ILE A 188 8.68 -2.38 -11.09
C ILE A 188 9.79 -2.47 -10.05
N ILE A 189 10.59 -1.43 -9.90
CA ILE A 189 11.64 -1.33 -8.90
C ILE A 189 11.27 -0.29 -7.85
N PHE A 190 11.46 -0.64 -6.60
CA PHE A 190 11.32 0.23 -5.45
C PHE A 190 12.70 0.41 -4.76
N PRO A 191 13.45 1.44 -5.11
CA PRO A 191 14.72 1.79 -4.46
C PRO A 191 14.43 2.52 -3.16
N GLU A 192 14.63 1.86 -2.02
CA GLU A 192 14.26 2.40 -0.72
C GLU A 192 15.27 3.43 -0.20
N ALA A 193 14.74 4.43 0.51
CA ALA A 193 15.51 5.42 1.27
C ALA A 193 16.51 6.25 0.43
N LEU A 194 16.17 6.58 -0.80
CA LEU A 194 16.91 7.58 -1.58
C LEU A 194 16.80 8.93 -0.86
N LYS A 195 17.91 9.65 -0.76
CA LYS A 195 18.00 10.84 0.08
C LYS A 195 17.37 12.05 -0.58
N ASP A 196 17.85 12.43 -1.74
CA ASP A 196 17.58 13.69 -2.40
C ASP A 196 17.35 13.51 -3.91
N LYS A 197 16.95 14.57 -4.59
CA LYS A 197 16.68 14.59 -6.03
C LYS A 197 17.81 14.02 -6.87
N LYS A 198 19.08 14.24 -6.49
CA LYS A 198 20.25 13.73 -7.24
C LYS A 198 20.30 12.20 -7.21
N GLU A 199 19.98 11.60 -6.06
CA GLU A 199 19.92 10.14 -5.96
C GLU A 199 18.75 9.57 -6.78
N PHE A 200 17.58 10.22 -6.76
CA PHE A 200 16.42 9.83 -7.60
C PHE A 200 16.77 9.91 -9.09
N GLU A 201 17.42 10.98 -9.54
CA GLU A 201 17.91 11.11 -10.92
C GLU A 201 18.94 10.03 -11.31
N LYS A 202 19.91 9.75 -10.41
CA LYS A 202 20.93 8.73 -10.64
C LYS A 202 20.29 7.36 -10.85
N VAL A 203 19.33 6.99 -10.01
CA VAL A 203 18.59 5.71 -10.13
C VAL A 203 17.82 5.68 -11.44
N ARG A 204 17.08 6.74 -11.79
CA ARG A 204 16.31 6.78 -13.03
C ARG A 204 17.19 6.62 -14.28
N LYS A 205 18.35 7.31 -14.32
CA LYS A 205 19.29 7.19 -15.43
C LYS A 205 19.91 5.79 -15.55
N SER A 206 19.99 5.05 -14.45
CA SER A 206 20.66 3.75 -14.38
C SER A 206 19.76 2.55 -14.62
N LEU A 207 18.43 2.70 -14.48
CA LEU A 207 17.46 1.61 -14.55
C LEU A 207 16.41 1.85 -15.63
N ASN A 208 16.23 0.90 -16.54
CA ASN A 208 15.16 0.93 -17.53
C ASN A 208 13.99 0.05 -17.07
N SER A 209 13.23 0.54 -16.10
CA SER A 209 12.07 -0.13 -15.50
C SER A 209 11.08 0.90 -15.00
N TYR A 210 9.85 0.50 -14.65
CA TYR A 210 8.98 1.34 -13.84
C TYR A 210 9.60 1.54 -12.46
N LEU A 211 9.54 2.77 -11.93
CA LEU A 211 10.10 3.13 -10.64
C LEU A 211 9.03 3.62 -9.68
N LEU A 212 9.13 3.16 -8.43
CA LEU A 212 8.30 3.60 -7.31
C LEU A 212 9.15 4.47 -6.37
N ALA A 213 8.61 5.65 -6.01
CA ALA A 213 9.17 6.55 -5.02
C ALA A 213 8.38 6.50 -3.72
N ASN A 214 9.06 6.47 -2.58
CA ASN A 214 8.46 6.49 -1.25
C ASN A 214 8.61 7.87 -0.61
N MET A 215 7.49 8.56 -0.39
CA MET A 215 7.41 9.86 0.26
C MET A 215 6.85 9.70 1.69
N THR A 216 7.58 8.97 2.54
CA THR A 216 7.22 8.80 3.95
C THR A 216 7.78 9.95 4.80
N GLU A 217 6.96 10.46 5.70
CA GLU A 217 7.34 11.50 6.66
C GLU A 217 8.32 10.96 7.70
N PHE A 218 9.20 11.80 8.21
CA PHE A 218 10.21 11.47 9.21
C PHE A 218 11.19 10.37 8.79
N GLY A 219 11.30 10.13 7.47
CA GLY A 219 12.25 9.19 6.89
C GLY A 219 13.59 9.83 6.52
N LYS A 220 14.41 9.09 5.77
CA LYS A 220 15.73 9.55 5.28
C LYS A 220 15.65 10.36 3.97
N SER A 221 14.48 10.36 3.32
CA SER A 221 14.26 11.00 2.02
C SER A 221 13.70 12.41 2.18
N ASP A 222 14.14 13.34 1.36
CA ASP A 222 13.46 14.61 1.17
C ASP A 222 12.05 14.34 0.63
N LEU A 223 11.06 15.13 1.09
CA LEU A 223 9.70 15.03 0.56
C LEU A 223 9.60 15.78 -0.77
N ILE A 224 9.77 15.05 -1.86
CA ILE A 224 9.73 15.60 -3.22
C ILE A 224 8.29 15.61 -3.73
N ASN A 225 7.88 16.70 -4.36
CA ASN A 225 6.55 16.83 -4.96
C ASN A 225 6.36 15.80 -6.09
N TYR A 226 5.15 15.25 -6.23
CA TYR A 226 4.87 14.23 -7.24
C TYR A 226 5.13 14.70 -8.69
N LYS A 227 4.92 15.99 -9.00
CA LYS A 227 5.22 16.54 -10.34
C LYS A 227 6.72 16.53 -10.62
N GLU A 228 7.54 16.77 -9.60
CA GLU A 228 9.00 16.68 -9.76
C GLU A 228 9.43 15.24 -9.97
N LEU A 229 8.85 14.28 -9.22
CA LEU A 229 9.09 12.85 -9.44
C LEU A 229 8.63 12.38 -10.83
N GLU A 230 7.49 12.90 -11.32
CA GLU A 230 7.02 12.63 -12.68
C GLU A 230 8.01 13.14 -13.73
N ASN A 231 8.50 14.37 -13.57
CA ASN A 231 9.51 14.95 -14.45
C ASN A 231 10.86 14.19 -14.40
N LEU A 232 11.18 13.57 -13.26
CA LEU A 232 12.32 12.68 -13.14
C LEU A 232 12.08 11.30 -13.81
N GLY A 233 10.84 10.98 -14.22
CA GLY A 233 10.47 9.73 -14.87
C GLY A 233 10.10 8.60 -13.90
N TYR A 234 9.71 8.92 -12.68
CA TYR A 234 9.09 7.95 -11.75
C TYR A 234 7.64 7.70 -12.14
N ASN A 235 7.18 6.48 -11.90
CA ASN A 235 5.86 6.02 -12.37
C ASN A 235 4.85 5.89 -11.23
N ILE A 236 5.31 5.70 -10.00
CA ILE A 236 4.49 5.56 -8.80
C ILE A 236 5.10 6.39 -7.69
N VAL A 237 4.27 7.10 -6.94
CA VAL A 237 4.63 7.69 -5.66
C VAL A 237 3.69 7.19 -4.59
N ILE A 238 4.24 6.63 -3.50
CA ILE A 238 3.47 6.20 -2.34
C ILE A 238 3.61 7.20 -1.18
N TYR A 239 2.52 7.35 -0.43
CA TYR A 239 2.44 8.08 0.85
C TYR A 239 1.98 7.07 1.91
N PRO A 240 2.87 6.17 2.37
CA PRO A 240 2.47 4.90 2.98
C PRO A 240 1.82 5.05 4.35
N VAL A 241 2.24 6.04 5.15
CA VAL A 241 1.92 6.15 6.59
C VAL A 241 1.09 7.38 6.92
N THR A 242 0.99 8.34 6.01
CA THR A 242 0.38 9.67 6.20
C THR A 242 -1.00 9.59 6.85
N THR A 243 -1.88 8.74 6.31
CA THR A 243 -3.28 8.64 6.79
C THR A 243 -3.37 8.10 8.22
N GLN A 244 -2.56 7.10 8.58
CA GLN A 244 -2.52 6.56 9.94
C GLN A 244 -1.94 7.59 10.93
N ARG A 245 -0.85 8.28 10.56
CA ARG A 245 -0.24 9.32 11.42
C ARG A 245 -1.19 10.47 11.70
N LEU A 246 -1.90 10.95 10.67
CA LEU A 246 -2.93 11.98 10.83
C LEU A 246 -4.06 11.50 11.76
N ALA A 247 -4.57 10.29 11.55
CA ALA A 247 -5.62 9.72 12.40
C ALA A 247 -5.16 9.57 13.85
N MET A 248 -3.98 8.99 14.08
CA MET A 248 -3.47 8.75 15.43
C MET A 248 -3.18 10.04 16.20
N LYS A 249 -2.67 11.08 15.52
CA LYS A 249 -2.49 12.40 16.13
C LYS A 249 -3.83 12.99 16.56
N SER A 250 -4.84 12.94 15.72
CA SER A 250 -6.19 13.41 16.05
C SER A 250 -6.83 12.62 17.19
N VAL A 251 -6.66 11.30 17.21
CA VAL A 251 -7.15 10.42 18.30
C VAL A 251 -6.47 10.78 19.62
N GLU A 252 -5.15 10.93 19.63
CA GLU A 252 -4.39 11.27 20.84
C GLU A 252 -4.84 12.63 21.42
N GLU A 253 -4.95 13.65 20.57
CA GLU A 253 -5.41 14.97 20.97
C GLU A 253 -6.85 14.95 21.48
N GLY A 254 -7.73 14.23 20.79
CA GLY A 254 -9.12 14.09 21.19
C GLY A 254 -9.30 13.39 22.54
N LEU A 255 -8.57 12.29 22.78
CA LEU A 255 -8.62 11.58 24.05
C LEU A 255 -8.10 12.42 25.23
N LYS A 256 -7.05 13.24 25.02
CA LYS A 256 -6.56 14.18 26.04
C LYS A 256 -7.64 15.20 26.44
N VAL A 257 -8.40 15.72 25.47
CA VAL A 257 -9.52 16.65 25.76
C VAL A 257 -10.62 15.94 26.54
N ILE A 258 -11.05 14.75 26.12
CA ILE A 258 -12.08 14.00 26.82
C ILE A 258 -11.64 13.65 28.25
N PHE A 259 -10.40 13.23 28.43
CA PHE A 259 -9.85 12.90 29.76
C PHE A 259 -9.84 14.13 30.70
N LYS A 260 -9.49 15.31 30.17
CA LYS A 260 -9.45 16.55 30.94
C LYS A 260 -10.84 17.14 31.23
N ASP A 261 -11.69 17.19 30.21
CA ASP A 261 -12.96 17.95 30.26
C ASP A 261 -14.15 17.06 30.61
N GLY A 262 -13.99 15.74 30.63
CA GLY A 262 -15.05 14.75 30.90
C GLY A 262 -16.10 14.63 29.76
N HIS A 263 -15.91 15.29 28.62
CA HIS A 263 -16.81 15.24 27.47
C HIS A 263 -16.10 15.68 26.18
N GLN A 264 -16.75 15.42 25.02
CA GLN A 264 -16.20 15.67 23.68
C GLN A 264 -16.78 16.91 22.97
N LYS A 265 -17.55 17.77 23.65
CA LYS A 265 -18.26 18.90 23.01
C LYS A 265 -17.33 19.81 22.17
N ASN A 266 -16.13 20.09 22.68
CA ASN A 266 -15.12 20.96 22.04
C ASN A 266 -14.40 20.32 20.83
N LEU A 267 -14.78 19.08 20.48
CA LEU A 267 -14.17 18.33 19.39
C LEU A 267 -15.12 18.14 18.19
N ILE A 268 -16.42 18.49 18.35
CA ILE A 268 -17.46 18.17 17.35
C ILE A 268 -17.09 18.73 15.98
N ASP A 269 -16.60 19.97 15.90
CA ASP A 269 -16.23 20.64 14.64
C ASP A 269 -14.99 20.01 13.96
N LYS A 270 -14.22 19.20 14.70
CA LYS A 270 -13.05 18.47 14.19
C LYS A 270 -13.39 17.03 13.79
N MET A 271 -14.60 16.58 14.06
CA MET A 271 -15.03 15.22 13.76
C MET A 271 -15.71 15.13 12.39
N GLN A 272 -15.54 13.99 11.76
CA GLN A 272 -16.39 13.64 10.62
C GLN A 272 -17.83 13.50 11.07
N THR A 273 -18.77 14.16 10.37
CA THR A 273 -20.18 14.10 10.73
C THR A 273 -20.77 12.71 10.46
N ARG A 274 -21.87 12.38 11.14
CA ARG A 274 -22.62 11.14 10.90
C ARG A 274 -23.10 11.05 9.44
N SER A 275 -23.63 12.14 8.90
CA SER A 275 -24.09 12.18 7.51
C SER A 275 -22.94 11.85 6.54
N ARG A 276 -21.78 12.47 6.73
CA ARG A 276 -20.60 12.20 5.90
C ARG A 276 -20.13 10.74 5.98
N LEU A 277 -20.16 10.13 7.17
CA LEU A 277 -19.84 8.73 7.34
C LEU A 277 -20.84 7.82 6.61
N TYR A 278 -22.13 8.15 6.68
CA TYR A 278 -23.19 7.40 5.99
C TYR A 278 -23.04 7.47 4.46
N ASP A 279 -22.64 8.61 3.92
CA ASP A 279 -22.37 8.77 2.48
C ASP A 279 -21.19 7.87 2.07
N LEU A 280 -20.09 7.87 2.84
CA LEU A 280 -18.91 7.02 2.56
C LEU A 280 -19.22 5.51 2.52
N VAL A 281 -20.15 5.04 3.36
CA VAL A 281 -20.50 3.62 3.42
C VAL A 281 -21.74 3.25 2.58
N ASP A 282 -22.24 4.18 1.74
CA ASP A 282 -23.44 3.99 0.91
C ASP A 282 -24.69 3.58 1.74
N TYR A 283 -24.84 4.17 2.94
CA TYR A 283 -25.90 3.78 3.88
C TYR A 283 -27.31 3.80 3.25
N LYS A 284 -27.60 4.78 2.40
CA LYS A 284 -28.89 4.89 1.70
C LYS A 284 -29.19 3.65 0.84
N LYS A 285 -28.17 3.09 0.19
CA LYS A 285 -28.31 1.87 -0.61
C LYS A 285 -28.64 0.66 0.25
N TYR A 286 -27.98 0.51 1.40
CA TYR A 286 -28.26 -0.57 2.35
C TYR A 286 -29.61 -0.39 3.02
N ASN A 287 -30.00 0.84 3.38
CA ASN A 287 -31.33 1.12 3.93
C ASN A 287 -32.44 0.78 2.93
N SER A 288 -32.28 1.09 1.65
CA SER A 288 -33.25 0.71 0.60
C SER A 288 -33.34 -0.81 0.43
N LEU A 289 -32.22 -1.53 0.59
CA LEU A 289 -32.19 -2.99 0.57
C LEU A 289 -32.90 -3.57 1.80
N ASP A 290 -32.65 -3.02 2.98
CA ASP A 290 -33.23 -3.43 4.24
C ASP A 290 -34.75 -3.25 4.23
N LYS A 291 -35.26 -2.10 3.75
CA LYS A 291 -36.69 -1.85 3.55
C LYS A 291 -37.36 -2.87 2.62
N LYS A 292 -36.66 -3.38 1.62
CA LYS A 292 -37.16 -4.43 0.72
C LYS A 292 -37.25 -5.80 1.40
N ILE A 293 -36.28 -6.09 2.29
CA ILE A 293 -36.18 -7.41 2.94
C ILE A 293 -36.98 -7.46 4.24
N TYR A 294 -36.86 -6.44 5.08
CA TYR A 294 -37.37 -6.44 6.46
C TYR A 294 -38.46 -5.38 6.73
N ASN A 295 -38.76 -4.54 5.75
CA ASN A 295 -39.69 -3.42 5.89
C ASN A 295 -39.35 -2.48 7.08
N PHE A 296 -38.05 -2.30 7.34
CA PHE A 296 -37.50 -1.52 8.46
C PHE A 296 -37.39 -0.03 8.10
N ASN A 297 -37.80 0.85 9.01
CA ASN A 297 -37.71 2.30 8.83
C ASN A 297 -36.70 2.93 9.78
N THR A 298 -35.67 3.57 9.21
CA THR A 298 -34.58 4.26 9.95
C THR A 298 -34.76 5.78 10.05
N ASP A 299 -35.91 6.32 9.57
CA ASP A 299 -36.12 7.78 9.46
C ASP A 299 -36.26 8.49 10.83
N GLY A 300 -36.25 7.76 11.95
CA GLY A 300 -36.32 8.28 13.33
C GLY A 300 -35.00 8.65 14.02
N HIS A 301 -33.88 8.45 13.38
CA HIS A 301 -32.56 8.75 13.96
C HIS A 301 -31.90 9.95 13.24
N LYS A 302 -32.27 11.16 13.68
CA LYS A 302 -31.58 12.41 13.32
C LYS A 302 -30.34 12.61 14.19
#